data_d43884c0e107624aa69c352b25f121d9
#
_entry.id   d43884c0e107624aa69c352b25f121d9
#
_cell.length_a   1.000
_cell.length_b   1.000
_cell.length_c   1.000
_cell.angle_alpha   90.00
_cell.angle_beta   90.00
_cell.angle_gamma   90.00
#
_symmetry.space_group_name_H-M   'P 1'
#
loop_
_entity.id
_entity.type
_entity.pdbx_description
1 polymer ?
#
loop_
_entity_poly.entity_id
_entity_poly.type
_entity_poly.pdbx_seq_one_letter_code
_entity_poly.pdbx_strand_id
1 'polypeptide(L)'
;MSHNHIQLNTIEEAIEDIKAGKVVIVVDDEDRENEGDFIAAAEKVTPELINFMATHGRGLICAPLTQKRCKELNLHPMVTNNTVLHQTAFTVSVDLIGNGCTTGISVHDRAKTIEALIKEDTKPEDLGRPGHIFPLIAKEGGVLRRTGHTEATVDLARLAGLKPAGILVEILNEDGTMARLPQLVEVAKKWDLKIISIENLVAYRMKHDSLIEKKEDFEIDTRFGKFRLRAYQQNTNKQVHIALTKGDWNSNEAVLTRINSMLGNNDILDALSGKLDIRIEAAFNKINEEGKGAILFINQEEVSSSLLKRLSIVKENDGKLDLDTPKLTADQKDYGIGAQILHDLNISKIKLLTNSEKTKRVGMTGYNLEIEDYIQY
;
A
#
# COMPACT_ATOMS: atom_id res chain seq x y z
N MET A 1 -2.96 33.69 -2.64
CA MET A 1 -2.79 33.23 -4.02
C MET A 1 -3.83 32.17 -4.24
N SER A 2 -4.73 32.35 -5.20
CA SER A 2 -5.84 31.41 -5.50
C SER A 2 -5.24 30.07 -5.92
N HIS A 3 -5.40 29.04 -5.10
CA HIS A 3 -5.18 27.66 -5.54
C HIS A 3 -6.18 27.39 -6.67
N ASN A 4 -5.72 27.47 -7.91
CA ASN A 4 -6.47 26.88 -9.02
C ASN A 4 -6.62 25.40 -8.67
N HIS A 5 -7.82 24.98 -8.26
CA HIS A 5 -8.15 23.57 -8.11
C HIS A 5 -8.00 22.92 -9.47
N ILE A 6 -6.91 22.19 -9.67
CA ILE A 6 -6.71 21.35 -10.87
C ILE A 6 -7.77 20.27 -10.78
N GLN A 7 -8.70 20.28 -11.72
CA GLN A 7 -9.74 19.25 -11.79
C GLN A 7 -9.14 18.01 -12.45
N LEU A 8 -9.04 16.91 -11.69
CA LEU A 8 -8.66 15.60 -12.19
C LEU A 8 -9.85 14.89 -12.83
N ASN A 9 -9.57 13.89 -13.66
CA ASN A 9 -10.58 13.03 -14.25
C ASN A 9 -11.21 12.08 -13.22
N THR A 10 -12.37 11.52 -13.55
CA THR A 10 -13.00 10.50 -12.71
C THR A 10 -12.31 9.14 -12.85
N ILE A 11 -12.49 8.28 -11.86
CA ILE A 11 -11.95 6.92 -11.90
C ILE A 11 -12.63 6.10 -12.99
N GLU A 12 -13.91 6.31 -13.23
CA GLU A 12 -14.68 5.67 -14.29
C GLU A 12 -14.11 6.00 -15.68
N GLU A 13 -13.76 7.26 -15.94
CA GLU A 13 -13.11 7.67 -17.21
C GLU A 13 -11.76 6.97 -17.39
N ALA A 14 -10.97 6.86 -16.32
CA ALA A 14 -9.68 6.18 -16.36
C ALA A 14 -9.85 4.66 -16.61
N ILE A 15 -10.83 4.02 -15.98
CA ILE A 15 -11.15 2.61 -16.19
C ILE A 15 -11.51 2.33 -17.66
N GLU A 16 -12.34 3.18 -18.28
CA GLU A 16 -12.71 3.02 -19.69
C GLU A 16 -11.50 3.20 -20.62
N ASP A 17 -10.61 4.16 -20.33
CA ASP A 17 -9.40 4.35 -21.13
C ASP A 17 -8.42 3.17 -20.98
N ILE A 18 -8.23 2.63 -19.76
CA ILE A 18 -7.42 1.41 -19.52
C ILE A 18 -8.01 0.21 -20.26
N LYS A 19 -9.34 0.04 -20.24
CA LYS A 19 -10.04 -1.02 -20.95
C LYS A 19 -9.87 -0.92 -22.47
N ALA A 20 -9.86 0.32 -22.99
CA ALA A 20 -9.60 0.61 -24.39
C ALA A 20 -8.12 0.43 -24.80
N GLY A 21 -7.21 0.16 -23.87
CA GLY A 21 -5.76 0.00 -24.12
C GLY A 21 -5.00 1.31 -24.18
N LYS A 22 -5.58 2.39 -23.66
CA LYS A 22 -4.90 3.70 -23.56
C LYS A 22 -4.06 3.79 -22.30
N VAL A 23 -3.17 4.78 -22.29
CA VAL A 23 -2.38 5.20 -21.14
C VAL A 23 -3.18 6.18 -20.30
N VAL A 24 -3.07 6.06 -18.98
CA VAL A 24 -3.60 7.00 -17.99
C VAL A 24 -2.45 7.52 -17.14
N ILE A 25 -2.49 8.80 -16.75
CA ILE A 25 -1.56 9.36 -15.76
C ILE A 25 -2.17 9.18 -14.38
N VAL A 26 -1.38 8.60 -13.47
CA VAL A 26 -1.77 8.45 -12.08
C VAL A 26 -0.78 9.20 -11.21
N VAL A 27 -1.28 10.07 -10.32
CA VAL A 27 -0.45 10.83 -9.38
C VAL A 27 -0.67 10.34 -7.96
N ASP A 28 0.37 10.35 -7.14
CA ASP A 28 0.29 10.05 -5.73
C ASP A 28 0.34 11.33 -4.86
N ASP A 29 0.26 11.15 -3.54
CA ASP A 29 0.26 12.23 -2.58
C ASP A 29 1.58 13.02 -2.59
N GLU A 30 1.49 14.36 -2.40
CA GLU A 30 2.65 15.25 -2.21
C GLU A 30 3.53 14.82 -1.03
N ASP A 31 2.91 14.16 -0.03
CA ASP A 31 3.56 13.66 1.17
C ASP A 31 4.22 12.29 0.98
N ARG A 32 4.01 11.62 -0.18
CA ARG A 32 4.57 10.29 -0.47
C ARG A 32 5.76 10.40 -1.42
N GLU A 33 5.63 10.16 -2.70
CA GLU A 33 6.66 10.31 -3.74
C GLU A 33 6.49 11.64 -4.48
N ASN A 34 5.24 12.15 -4.50
CA ASN A 34 4.82 13.34 -5.23
C ASN A 34 5.17 13.23 -6.72
N GLU A 35 4.85 12.08 -7.30
CA GLU A 35 5.21 11.72 -8.68
C GLU A 35 3.97 11.38 -9.50
N GLY A 36 4.14 11.25 -10.80
CA GLY A 36 3.12 10.76 -11.69
C GLY A 36 3.69 9.73 -12.67
N ASP A 37 2.95 8.64 -12.84
CA ASP A 37 3.32 7.55 -13.73
C ASP A 37 2.34 7.45 -14.90
N PHE A 38 2.86 7.10 -16.06
CA PHE A 38 2.06 6.49 -17.09
C PHE A 38 1.70 5.07 -16.69
N ILE A 39 0.41 4.75 -16.74
CA ILE A 39 -0.10 3.41 -16.40
C ILE A 39 -0.93 2.88 -17.57
N ALA A 40 -0.74 1.61 -17.91
CA ALA A 40 -1.52 0.88 -18.90
C ALA A 40 -1.73 -0.58 -18.45
N ALA A 41 -2.77 -1.25 -18.99
CA ALA A 41 -2.98 -2.67 -18.74
C ALA A 41 -2.00 -3.53 -19.54
N ALA A 42 -1.37 -4.52 -18.89
CA ALA A 42 -0.46 -5.45 -19.55
C ALA A 42 -1.14 -6.29 -20.65
N GLU A 43 -2.43 -6.57 -20.52
CA GLU A 43 -3.21 -7.31 -21.54
C GLU A 43 -3.38 -6.54 -22.84
N LYS A 44 -3.17 -5.23 -22.82
CA LYS A 44 -3.25 -4.33 -23.99
C LYS A 44 -1.88 -3.88 -24.49
N VAL A 45 -0.81 -4.52 -24.04
CA VAL A 45 0.55 -4.15 -24.43
C VAL A 45 0.78 -4.27 -25.94
N THR A 46 1.39 -3.25 -26.52
CA THR A 46 1.91 -3.25 -27.90
C THR A 46 3.30 -2.61 -27.95
N PRO A 47 4.10 -2.89 -28.96
CA PRO A 47 5.39 -2.20 -29.14
C PRO A 47 5.25 -0.68 -29.18
N GLU A 48 4.19 -0.15 -29.80
CA GLU A 48 3.90 1.29 -29.88
C GLU A 48 3.62 1.88 -28.51
N LEU A 49 2.85 1.16 -27.66
CA LEU A 49 2.58 1.55 -26.28
C LEU A 49 3.88 1.63 -25.47
N ILE A 50 4.73 0.61 -25.57
CA ILE A 50 6.05 0.60 -24.89
C ILE A 50 6.92 1.74 -25.41
N ASN A 51 6.93 2.00 -26.71
CA ASN A 51 7.68 3.11 -27.29
C ASN A 51 7.19 4.47 -26.77
N PHE A 52 5.87 4.66 -26.70
CA PHE A 52 5.26 5.87 -26.14
C PHE A 52 5.69 6.10 -24.70
N MET A 53 5.51 5.08 -23.84
CA MET A 53 5.84 5.16 -22.42
C MET A 53 7.33 5.39 -22.19
N ALA A 54 8.21 4.70 -22.92
CA ALA A 54 9.66 4.86 -22.81
C ALA A 54 10.12 6.26 -23.26
N THR A 55 9.53 6.79 -24.36
CA THR A 55 9.94 8.07 -24.96
C THR A 55 9.47 9.26 -24.13
N HIS A 56 8.23 9.20 -23.64
CA HIS A 56 7.55 10.34 -23.00
C HIS A 56 7.52 10.24 -21.48
N GLY A 57 7.62 9.05 -20.88
CA GLY A 57 7.81 8.86 -19.44
C GLY A 57 9.27 9.06 -19.04
N ARG A 58 10.20 8.41 -19.74
CA ARG A 58 11.66 8.44 -19.50
C ARG A 58 12.10 7.70 -18.24
N GLY A 59 11.16 7.21 -17.43
CA GLY A 59 11.42 6.41 -16.23
C GLY A 59 11.72 4.94 -16.54
N LEU A 60 11.67 4.09 -15.51
CA LEU A 60 11.90 2.68 -15.63
C LEU A 60 10.64 1.93 -16.04
N ILE A 61 10.71 1.10 -17.09
CA ILE A 61 9.56 0.26 -17.47
C ILE A 61 9.42 -0.88 -16.47
N CYS A 62 8.38 -0.80 -15.66
CA CYS A 62 8.03 -1.81 -14.67
C CYS A 62 6.73 -2.54 -15.04
N ALA A 63 6.61 -3.78 -14.57
CA ALA A 63 5.45 -4.63 -14.79
C ALA A 63 4.83 -5.07 -13.45
N PRO A 64 3.91 -4.29 -12.86
CA PRO A 64 3.15 -4.70 -11.70
C PRO A 64 2.34 -5.97 -11.93
N LEU A 65 2.50 -6.94 -11.05
CA LEU A 65 1.86 -8.25 -11.08
C LEU A 65 1.28 -8.58 -9.70
N THR A 66 0.28 -9.47 -9.66
CA THR A 66 -0.20 -10.02 -8.39
C THR A 66 0.86 -10.90 -7.74
N GLN A 67 0.83 -10.99 -6.41
CA GLN A 67 1.71 -11.88 -5.65
C GLN A 67 1.57 -13.35 -6.11
N LYS A 68 0.35 -13.78 -6.44
CA LYS A 68 0.06 -15.11 -6.98
C LYS A 68 0.85 -15.33 -8.28
N ARG A 69 0.74 -14.39 -9.23
CA ARG A 69 1.41 -14.51 -10.54
C ARG A 69 2.94 -14.51 -10.41
N CYS A 70 3.48 -13.68 -9.53
CA CYS A 70 4.92 -13.69 -9.24
C CYS A 70 5.39 -15.04 -8.69
N LYS A 71 4.62 -15.68 -7.81
CA LYS A 71 4.92 -17.03 -7.31
C LYS A 71 4.87 -18.09 -8.42
N GLU A 72 3.86 -18.07 -9.29
CA GLU A 72 3.73 -18.99 -10.42
C GLU A 72 4.92 -18.91 -11.37
N LEU A 73 5.42 -17.70 -11.63
CA LEU A 73 6.57 -17.44 -12.49
C LEU A 73 7.93 -17.52 -11.76
N ASN A 74 7.95 -17.91 -10.49
CA ASN A 74 9.16 -17.96 -9.66
C ASN A 74 9.94 -16.63 -9.66
N LEU A 75 9.21 -15.53 -9.58
CA LEU A 75 9.77 -14.17 -9.49
C LEU A 75 9.97 -13.82 -8.02
N HIS A 76 11.18 -13.99 -7.55
CA HIS A 76 11.56 -13.67 -6.17
C HIS A 76 11.90 -12.18 -6.02
N PRO A 77 11.72 -11.61 -4.80
CA PRO A 77 12.23 -10.27 -4.50
C PRO A 77 13.72 -10.14 -4.88
N MET A 78 14.06 -8.99 -5.46
CA MET A 78 15.45 -8.69 -5.88
C MET A 78 16.42 -8.71 -4.71
N VAL A 79 15.94 -8.38 -3.51
CA VAL A 79 16.72 -8.37 -2.27
C VAL A 79 15.96 -9.06 -1.14
N THR A 80 16.67 -9.71 -0.23
CA THR A 80 16.09 -10.32 0.97
C THR A 80 15.69 -9.29 2.03
N ASN A 81 16.37 -8.13 2.06
CA ASN A 81 16.10 -7.03 2.97
C ASN A 81 15.95 -5.75 2.16
N ASN A 82 14.71 -5.29 2.00
CA ASN A 82 14.40 -4.06 1.30
C ASN A 82 14.59 -2.86 2.24
N THR A 83 15.55 -1.98 1.93
CA THR A 83 15.93 -0.82 2.75
C THR A 83 15.44 0.51 2.20
N VAL A 84 14.74 0.51 1.02
CA VAL A 84 14.22 1.75 0.44
C VAL A 84 13.01 2.27 1.20
N LEU A 85 12.86 3.59 1.24
CA LEU A 85 11.88 4.30 2.05
C LEU A 85 10.44 3.80 1.80
N HIS A 86 10.06 3.62 0.54
CA HIS A 86 8.71 3.20 0.14
C HIS A 86 8.58 1.70 -0.09
N GLN A 87 9.65 0.93 0.14
CA GLN A 87 9.70 -0.54 0.07
C GLN A 87 9.11 -1.10 -1.23
N THR A 88 9.37 -0.43 -2.38
CA THR A 88 8.92 -0.92 -3.68
C THR A 88 9.43 -2.35 -3.91
N ALA A 89 8.49 -3.26 -4.12
CA ALA A 89 8.77 -4.70 -4.12
C ALA A 89 9.26 -5.18 -5.49
N PHE A 90 10.45 -4.73 -5.89
CA PHE A 90 11.10 -5.23 -7.10
C PHE A 90 11.39 -6.72 -7.01
N THR A 91 11.12 -7.42 -8.10
CA THR A 91 11.68 -8.75 -8.32
C THR A 91 12.96 -8.64 -9.16
N VAL A 92 13.67 -9.76 -9.32
CA VAL A 92 14.70 -9.84 -10.36
C VAL A 92 14.11 -9.48 -11.72
N SER A 93 14.83 -8.70 -12.53
CA SER A 93 14.41 -8.33 -13.88
C SER A 93 14.43 -9.53 -14.83
N VAL A 94 13.60 -9.51 -15.86
CA VAL A 94 13.39 -10.63 -16.77
C VAL A 94 13.30 -10.21 -18.23
N ASP A 95 13.61 -11.16 -19.13
CA ASP A 95 13.30 -11.11 -20.56
C ASP A 95 12.73 -12.44 -21.03
N LEU A 96 11.81 -12.43 -21.98
CA LEU A 96 11.32 -13.64 -22.63
C LEU A 96 12.44 -14.27 -23.48
N ILE A 97 12.69 -15.58 -23.26
CA ILE A 97 13.63 -16.36 -24.03
C ILE A 97 12.97 -16.90 -25.30
N GLY A 98 13.65 -16.75 -26.43
CA GLY A 98 13.11 -17.25 -27.71
C GLY A 98 11.94 -16.44 -28.23
N ASN A 99 10.98 -17.08 -28.90
CA ASN A 99 9.76 -16.46 -29.45
C ASN A 99 10.06 -15.23 -30.35
N GLY A 100 11.23 -15.20 -31.01
CA GLY A 100 11.68 -14.10 -31.84
C GLY A 100 12.12 -12.86 -31.04
N CYS A 101 12.37 -12.98 -29.71
CA CYS A 101 13.08 -11.98 -28.95
C CYS A 101 14.59 -12.06 -29.23
N THR A 102 15.25 -10.89 -29.19
CA THR A 102 16.69 -10.76 -29.47
C THR A 102 17.44 -10.48 -28.16
N THR A 103 17.81 -9.23 -27.92
CA THR A 103 18.56 -8.81 -26.72
C THR A 103 17.67 -8.41 -25.53
N GLY A 104 16.35 -8.37 -25.72
CA GLY A 104 15.38 -8.01 -24.68
C GLY A 104 15.04 -6.52 -24.59
N ILE A 105 15.92 -5.61 -25.05
CA ILE A 105 15.75 -4.15 -24.82
C ILE A 105 14.83 -3.47 -25.87
N SER A 106 14.63 -4.04 -27.06
CA SER A 106 13.79 -3.43 -28.06
C SER A 106 12.33 -3.30 -27.57
N VAL A 107 11.57 -2.34 -28.09
CA VAL A 107 10.16 -2.20 -27.73
C VAL A 107 9.35 -3.46 -28.05
N HIS A 108 9.73 -4.18 -29.11
CA HIS A 108 9.12 -5.46 -29.49
C HIS A 108 9.43 -6.56 -28.47
N ASP A 109 10.68 -6.68 -28.03
CA ASP A 109 11.09 -7.69 -27.06
C ASP A 109 10.46 -7.41 -25.69
N ARG A 110 10.44 -6.14 -25.27
CA ARG A 110 9.80 -5.73 -24.00
C ARG A 110 8.28 -5.98 -24.02
N ALA A 111 7.61 -5.66 -25.13
CA ALA A 111 6.18 -5.95 -25.26
C ALA A 111 5.91 -7.45 -25.19
N LYS A 112 6.67 -8.29 -25.87
CA LYS A 112 6.56 -9.76 -25.79
C LYS A 112 6.84 -10.30 -24.39
N THR A 113 7.83 -9.76 -23.69
CA THR A 113 8.12 -10.13 -22.30
C THR A 113 6.96 -9.83 -21.39
N ILE A 114 6.35 -8.62 -21.50
CA ILE A 114 5.18 -8.23 -20.69
C ILE A 114 3.97 -9.12 -21.04
N GLU A 115 3.74 -9.40 -22.34
CA GLU A 115 2.71 -10.32 -22.77
C GLU A 115 2.90 -11.72 -22.16
N ALA A 116 4.13 -12.24 -22.14
CA ALA A 116 4.47 -13.53 -21.54
C ALA A 116 4.21 -13.53 -20.01
N LEU A 117 4.51 -12.45 -19.31
CA LEU A 117 4.28 -12.34 -17.87
C LEU A 117 2.82 -12.58 -17.47
N ILE A 118 1.85 -12.30 -18.37
CA ILE A 118 0.42 -12.45 -18.09
C ILE A 118 -0.23 -13.68 -18.74
N LYS A 119 0.47 -14.41 -19.59
CA LYS A 119 -0.01 -15.65 -20.21
C LYS A 119 0.03 -16.79 -19.21
N GLU A 120 -1.06 -17.58 -19.12
CA GLU A 120 -1.17 -18.67 -18.16
C GLU A 120 -0.21 -19.83 -18.42
N ASP A 121 0.12 -20.06 -19.70
CA ASP A 121 1.03 -21.12 -20.16
C ASP A 121 2.51 -20.78 -20.05
N THR A 122 2.85 -19.53 -19.77
CA THR A 122 4.24 -19.13 -19.54
C THR A 122 4.81 -19.77 -18.27
N LYS A 123 5.93 -20.43 -18.40
CA LYS A 123 6.66 -21.12 -17.33
C LYS A 123 7.86 -20.27 -16.85
N PRO A 124 8.36 -20.53 -15.63
CA PRO A 124 9.54 -19.85 -15.11
C PRO A 124 10.79 -19.97 -16.03
N GLU A 125 10.92 -21.09 -16.75
CA GLU A 125 12.03 -21.38 -17.66
C GLU A 125 11.98 -20.56 -18.95
N ASP A 126 10.81 -20.02 -19.32
CA ASP A 126 10.65 -19.17 -20.49
C ASP A 126 11.22 -17.75 -20.26
N LEU A 127 11.56 -17.43 -19.01
CA LEU A 127 12.06 -16.11 -18.60
C LEU A 127 13.54 -16.15 -18.24
N GLY A 128 14.35 -15.45 -19.03
CA GLY A 128 15.76 -15.16 -18.72
C GLY A 128 15.88 -14.18 -17.55
N ARG A 129 16.92 -14.36 -16.73
CA ARG A 129 17.24 -13.53 -15.56
C ARG A 129 18.75 -13.27 -15.52
N PRO A 130 19.21 -12.01 -15.40
CA PRO A 130 18.42 -10.77 -15.43
C PRO A 130 17.93 -10.42 -16.84
N GLY A 131 17.04 -9.42 -16.95
CA GLY A 131 16.50 -8.90 -18.20
C GLY A 131 16.21 -7.39 -18.13
N HIS A 132 15.36 -6.90 -19.04
CA HIS A 132 15.08 -5.48 -19.22
C HIS A 132 13.66 -5.05 -18.79
N ILE A 133 12.81 -6.00 -18.36
CA ILE A 133 11.54 -5.73 -17.70
C ILE A 133 11.69 -5.99 -16.21
N PHE A 134 11.16 -5.06 -15.40
CA PHE A 134 11.23 -5.08 -13.94
C PHE A 134 9.86 -5.40 -13.35
N PRO A 135 9.55 -6.68 -13.05
CA PRO A 135 8.30 -7.01 -12.41
C PRO A 135 8.26 -6.47 -10.97
N LEU A 136 7.09 -5.98 -10.57
CA LEU A 136 6.80 -5.49 -9.22
C LEU A 136 5.72 -6.35 -8.58
N ILE A 137 5.90 -6.71 -7.32
CA ILE A 137 4.90 -7.48 -6.56
C ILE A 137 3.91 -6.50 -5.94
N ALA A 138 2.68 -6.44 -6.47
CA ALA A 138 1.62 -5.66 -5.86
C ALA A 138 1.13 -6.34 -4.56
N LYS A 139 0.85 -5.53 -3.53
CA LYS A 139 0.24 -6.02 -2.29
C LYS A 139 -1.18 -6.52 -2.57
N GLU A 140 -1.53 -7.67 -1.99
CA GLU A 140 -2.89 -8.18 -2.05
C GLU A 140 -3.85 -7.20 -1.34
N GLY A 141 -4.95 -6.84 -2.01
CA GLY A 141 -5.83 -5.75 -1.59
C GLY A 141 -5.60 -4.43 -2.35
N GLY A 142 -4.53 -4.32 -3.14
CA GLY A 142 -4.27 -3.17 -4.01
C GLY A 142 -4.10 -1.86 -3.26
N VAL A 143 -4.61 -0.75 -3.82
CA VAL A 143 -4.49 0.59 -3.21
C VAL A 143 -5.14 0.70 -1.83
N LEU A 144 -6.11 -0.17 -1.52
CA LEU A 144 -6.68 -0.24 -0.17
C LEU A 144 -5.69 -0.78 0.88
N ARG A 145 -4.58 -1.37 0.44
CA ARG A 145 -3.52 -1.92 1.27
C ARG A 145 -2.28 -1.03 1.28
N ARG A 146 -1.87 -0.56 0.11
CA ARG A 146 -0.73 0.33 -0.11
C ARG A 146 -1.06 1.35 -1.20
N THR A 147 -1.03 2.63 -0.87
CA THR A 147 -1.36 3.75 -1.77
C THR A 147 -0.21 4.07 -2.74
N GLY A 148 0.23 3.07 -3.51
CA GLY A 148 1.34 3.17 -4.47
C GLY A 148 0.93 2.93 -5.90
N HIS A 149 1.73 3.43 -6.87
CA HIS A 149 1.51 3.26 -8.30
C HIS A 149 1.46 1.78 -8.73
N THR A 150 2.26 0.92 -8.07
CA THR A 150 2.25 -0.54 -8.29
C THR A 150 0.86 -1.14 -8.06
N GLU A 151 0.24 -0.81 -6.92
CA GLU A 151 -1.09 -1.27 -6.55
C GLU A 151 -2.17 -0.63 -7.42
N ALA A 152 -2.04 0.68 -7.71
CA ALA A 152 -2.96 1.40 -8.59
C ALA A 152 -3.02 0.77 -9.99
N THR A 153 -1.87 0.37 -10.52
CA THR A 153 -1.77 -0.29 -11.85
C THR A 153 -2.55 -1.60 -11.90
N VAL A 154 -2.37 -2.47 -10.89
CA VAL A 154 -3.08 -3.75 -10.82
C VAL A 154 -4.57 -3.55 -10.60
N ASP A 155 -4.95 -2.59 -9.76
CA ASP A 155 -6.35 -2.27 -9.49
C ASP A 155 -7.07 -1.72 -10.71
N LEU A 156 -6.49 -0.77 -11.44
CA LEU A 156 -7.08 -0.21 -12.65
C LEU A 156 -7.30 -1.29 -13.71
N ALA A 157 -6.31 -2.19 -13.93
CA ALA A 157 -6.47 -3.31 -14.85
C ALA A 157 -7.63 -4.23 -14.40
N ARG A 158 -7.71 -4.59 -13.12
CA ARG A 158 -8.78 -5.41 -12.55
C ARG A 158 -10.15 -4.74 -12.67
N LEU A 159 -10.25 -3.45 -12.35
CA LEU A 159 -11.50 -2.68 -12.45
C LEU A 159 -11.97 -2.53 -13.90
N ALA A 160 -11.04 -2.50 -14.85
CA ALA A 160 -11.33 -2.53 -16.29
C ALA A 160 -11.79 -3.91 -16.81
N GLY A 161 -11.84 -4.95 -15.94
CA GLY A 161 -12.21 -6.32 -16.31
C GLY A 161 -11.10 -7.06 -17.07
N LEU A 162 -9.85 -6.60 -16.97
CA LEU A 162 -8.67 -7.18 -17.60
C LEU A 162 -7.88 -8.01 -16.57
N LYS A 163 -6.86 -8.76 -17.03
CA LYS A 163 -5.95 -9.47 -16.14
C LYS A 163 -5.30 -8.48 -15.16
N PRO A 164 -5.22 -8.80 -13.84
CA PRO A 164 -4.72 -7.90 -12.81
C PRO A 164 -3.19 -7.74 -12.89
N ALA A 165 -2.75 -7.08 -13.95
CA ALA A 165 -1.36 -6.81 -14.28
C ALA A 165 -1.28 -5.59 -15.19
N GLY A 166 -0.22 -4.82 -15.10
CA GLY A 166 -0.07 -3.65 -15.96
C GLY A 166 1.38 -3.28 -16.23
N ILE A 167 1.53 -2.10 -16.76
CA ILE A 167 2.80 -1.46 -17.08
C ILE A 167 2.76 -0.09 -16.42
N LEU A 168 3.86 0.31 -15.80
CA LEU A 168 4.03 1.68 -15.32
C LEU A 168 5.41 2.21 -15.70
N VAL A 169 5.50 3.53 -15.85
CA VAL A 169 6.74 4.26 -16.09
C VAL A 169 6.61 5.63 -15.47
N GLU A 170 7.55 6.02 -14.66
CA GLU A 170 7.60 7.36 -14.06
C GLU A 170 7.77 8.43 -15.14
N ILE A 171 7.13 9.60 -14.93
CA ILE A 171 7.18 10.73 -15.87
C ILE A 171 8.20 11.75 -15.40
N LEU A 172 9.25 11.93 -16.20
CA LEU A 172 10.30 12.91 -16.01
C LEU A 172 10.14 14.08 -16.98
N ASN A 173 10.54 15.27 -16.54
CA ASN A 173 10.72 16.43 -17.37
C ASN A 173 11.88 16.23 -18.38
N GLU A 174 12.01 17.13 -19.36
CA GLU A 174 13.07 17.05 -20.37
C GLU A 174 14.47 17.21 -19.80
N ASP A 175 14.58 17.91 -18.67
CA ASP A 175 15.83 18.11 -17.93
C ASP A 175 16.20 16.93 -17.01
N GLY A 176 15.36 15.88 -16.97
CA GLY A 176 15.55 14.67 -16.13
C GLY A 176 15.04 14.80 -14.71
N THR A 177 14.46 15.94 -14.31
CA THR A 177 13.78 16.07 -13.00
C THR A 177 12.41 15.38 -13.03
N MET A 178 11.88 15.01 -11.85
CA MET A 178 10.54 14.42 -11.77
C MET A 178 9.47 15.45 -12.13
N ALA A 179 8.53 15.06 -13.03
CA ALA A 179 7.37 15.87 -13.33
C ALA A 179 6.40 15.86 -12.13
N ARG A 180 5.93 17.05 -11.73
CA ARG A 180 4.95 17.23 -10.66
C ARG A 180 3.58 17.57 -11.26
N LEU A 181 2.55 17.60 -10.43
CA LEU A 181 1.17 17.78 -10.89
C LEU A 181 0.98 18.89 -11.94
N PRO A 182 1.58 20.10 -11.80
CA PRO A 182 1.41 21.12 -12.84
C PRO A 182 1.96 20.72 -14.22
N GLN A 183 3.14 20.07 -14.27
CA GLN A 183 3.73 19.57 -15.52
C GLN A 183 2.95 18.37 -16.06
N LEU A 184 2.47 17.47 -15.18
CA LEU A 184 1.69 16.30 -15.54
C LEU A 184 0.36 16.68 -16.20
N VAL A 185 -0.28 17.76 -15.76
CA VAL A 185 -1.47 18.32 -16.42
C VAL A 185 -1.17 18.78 -17.86
N GLU A 186 -0.02 19.40 -18.10
CA GLU A 186 0.37 19.78 -19.45
C GLU A 186 0.71 18.55 -20.32
N VAL A 187 1.32 17.52 -19.75
CA VAL A 187 1.52 16.22 -20.44
C VAL A 187 0.17 15.58 -20.79
N ALA A 188 -0.79 15.58 -19.85
CA ALA A 188 -2.13 15.03 -20.07
C ALA A 188 -2.84 15.75 -21.23
N LYS A 189 -2.80 17.09 -21.25
CA LYS A 189 -3.38 17.89 -22.34
C LYS A 189 -2.70 17.63 -23.68
N LYS A 190 -1.36 17.57 -23.69
CA LYS A 190 -0.57 17.37 -24.91
C LYS A 190 -0.91 16.06 -25.61
N TRP A 191 -1.19 15.01 -24.87
CA TRP A 191 -1.40 13.66 -25.38
C TRP A 191 -2.86 13.18 -25.26
N ASP A 192 -3.78 14.06 -24.85
CA ASP A 192 -5.20 13.75 -24.60
C ASP A 192 -5.37 12.54 -23.68
N LEU A 193 -4.64 12.54 -22.53
CA LEU A 193 -4.66 11.49 -21.54
C LEU A 193 -5.51 11.90 -20.34
N LYS A 194 -6.12 10.91 -19.71
CA LYS A 194 -6.76 11.09 -18.41
C LYS A 194 -5.70 11.15 -17.31
N ILE A 195 -5.96 12.00 -16.32
CA ILE A 195 -5.13 12.14 -15.12
C ILE A 195 -5.99 11.97 -13.87
N ILE A 196 -5.62 11.04 -13.01
CA ILE A 196 -6.31 10.71 -11.76
C ILE A 196 -5.32 10.68 -10.59
N SER A 197 -5.81 10.73 -9.34
CA SER A 197 -4.99 10.52 -8.15
C SER A 197 -5.22 9.14 -7.53
N ILE A 198 -4.20 8.63 -6.83
CA ILE A 198 -4.33 7.40 -6.02
C ILE A 198 -5.36 7.63 -4.90
N GLU A 199 -5.43 8.83 -4.32
CA GLU A 199 -6.45 9.20 -3.33
C GLU A 199 -7.87 8.96 -3.85
N ASN A 200 -8.18 9.48 -5.07
CA ASN A 200 -9.49 9.27 -5.69
C ASN A 200 -9.76 7.80 -5.99
N LEU A 201 -8.72 7.03 -6.40
CA LEU A 201 -8.85 5.59 -6.61
C LEU A 201 -9.12 4.83 -5.30
N VAL A 202 -8.48 5.21 -4.20
CA VAL A 202 -8.77 4.66 -2.87
C VAL A 202 -10.21 4.97 -2.47
N ALA A 203 -10.65 6.23 -2.60
CA ALA A 203 -12.02 6.63 -2.27
C ALA A 203 -13.06 5.86 -3.12
N TYR A 204 -12.79 5.69 -4.41
CA TYR A 204 -13.61 4.88 -5.31
C TYR A 204 -13.67 3.43 -4.83
N ARG A 205 -12.53 2.81 -4.53
CA ARG A 205 -12.48 1.43 -4.06
C ARG A 205 -13.12 1.24 -2.70
N MET A 206 -12.94 2.17 -1.75
CA MET A 206 -13.61 2.10 -0.43
C MET A 206 -15.13 2.15 -0.53
N LYS A 207 -15.66 2.78 -1.57
CA LYS A 207 -17.11 2.83 -1.83
C LYS A 207 -17.64 1.51 -2.44
N HIS A 208 -16.82 0.80 -3.20
CA HIS A 208 -17.23 -0.39 -3.97
C HIS A 208 -16.68 -1.71 -3.43
N ASP A 209 -15.60 -1.66 -2.67
CA ASP A 209 -14.88 -2.83 -2.12
C ASP A 209 -14.63 -2.66 -0.62
N SER A 210 -14.53 -3.77 0.11
CA SER A 210 -14.00 -3.79 1.47
C SER A 210 -13.02 -4.96 1.64
N LEU A 211 -11.88 -4.70 2.30
CA LEU A 211 -10.95 -5.74 2.71
C LEU A 211 -11.32 -6.38 4.05
N ILE A 212 -12.31 -5.83 4.74
CA ILE A 212 -12.75 -6.28 6.06
C ILE A 212 -14.25 -6.56 6.07
N GLU A 213 -14.63 -7.53 6.88
CA GLU A 213 -16.02 -7.87 7.18
C GLU A 213 -16.22 -7.84 8.69
N LYS A 214 -17.18 -7.04 9.17
CA LYS A 214 -17.53 -7.01 10.58
C LYS A 214 -18.23 -8.31 10.96
N LYS A 215 -17.65 -9.06 11.92
CA LYS A 215 -18.16 -10.36 12.37
C LYS A 215 -18.88 -10.26 13.71
N GLU A 216 -18.40 -9.42 14.61
CA GLU A 216 -18.96 -9.27 15.96
C GLU A 216 -19.11 -7.79 16.30
N ASP A 217 -20.13 -7.46 17.07
CA ASP A 217 -20.40 -6.11 17.60
C ASP A 217 -21.23 -6.20 18.89
N PHE A 218 -20.58 -6.06 20.05
CA PHE A 218 -21.23 -6.18 21.35
C PHE A 218 -20.50 -5.39 22.45
N GLU A 219 -21.18 -5.16 23.58
CA GLU A 219 -20.56 -4.56 24.76
C GLU A 219 -19.77 -5.59 25.55
N ILE A 220 -18.58 -5.21 26.00
CA ILE A 220 -17.70 -6.05 26.82
C ILE A 220 -17.29 -5.30 28.09
N ASP A 221 -17.31 -6.02 29.22
CA ASP A 221 -16.72 -5.57 30.48
C ASP A 221 -15.24 -5.95 30.52
N THR A 222 -14.37 -4.93 30.52
CA THR A 222 -12.92 -5.12 30.65
C THR A 222 -12.44 -4.66 32.03
N ARG A 223 -11.19 -5.00 32.39
CA ARG A 223 -10.56 -4.44 33.60
C ARG A 223 -10.47 -2.91 33.60
N PHE A 224 -10.64 -2.28 32.44
CA PHE A 224 -10.60 -0.83 32.23
C PHE A 224 -12.00 -0.21 32.17
N GLY A 225 -13.06 -1.00 32.39
CA GLY A 225 -14.46 -0.58 32.30
C GLY A 225 -15.16 -1.10 31.04
N LYS A 226 -16.35 -0.57 30.79
CA LYS A 226 -17.19 -0.98 29.65
C LYS A 226 -16.73 -0.34 28.35
N PHE A 227 -16.64 -1.17 27.32
CA PHE A 227 -16.32 -0.78 25.96
C PHE A 227 -17.24 -1.54 24.99
N ARG A 228 -17.43 -0.99 23.78
CA ARG A 228 -18.06 -1.72 22.68
C ARG A 228 -16.94 -2.38 21.85
N LEU A 229 -16.97 -3.70 21.75
CA LEU A 229 -16.06 -4.50 20.95
C LEU A 229 -16.66 -4.71 19.57
N ARG A 230 -15.86 -4.45 18.54
CA ARG A 230 -16.15 -4.87 17.17
C ARG A 230 -14.99 -5.70 16.64
N ALA A 231 -15.30 -6.87 16.07
CA ALA A 231 -14.32 -7.74 15.45
C ALA A 231 -14.50 -7.73 13.93
N TYR A 232 -13.39 -7.53 13.22
CA TYR A 232 -13.33 -7.45 11.77
C TYR A 232 -12.44 -8.55 11.23
N GLN A 233 -12.95 -9.36 10.31
CA GLN A 233 -12.16 -10.37 9.61
C GLN A 233 -11.67 -9.83 8.28
N GLN A 234 -10.37 -9.91 8.04
CA GLN A 234 -9.77 -9.54 6.77
C GLN A 234 -10.09 -10.59 5.70
N ASN A 235 -10.54 -10.15 4.52
CA ASN A 235 -10.98 -11.04 3.45
C ASN A 235 -9.83 -11.79 2.78
N THR A 236 -8.63 -11.20 2.74
CA THR A 236 -7.46 -11.72 2.02
C THR A 236 -6.76 -12.87 2.76
N ASN A 237 -6.64 -12.80 4.09
CA ASN A 237 -5.86 -13.75 4.89
C ASN A 237 -6.59 -14.30 6.13
N LYS A 238 -7.87 -13.93 6.30
CA LYS A 238 -8.74 -14.35 7.43
C LYS A 238 -8.28 -13.89 8.82
N GLN A 239 -7.30 -12.99 8.91
CA GLN A 239 -6.92 -12.39 10.19
C GLN A 239 -8.07 -11.61 10.80
N VAL A 240 -8.12 -11.61 12.13
CA VAL A 240 -9.15 -10.89 12.89
C VAL A 240 -8.50 -9.69 13.57
N HIS A 241 -9.11 -8.52 13.36
CA HIS A 241 -8.75 -7.25 13.96
C HIS A 241 -9.85 -6.85 14.93
N ILE A 242 -9.50 -6.11 15.99
CA ILE A 242 -10.46 -5.71 17.02
C ILE A 242 -10.42 -4.19 17.17
N ALA A 243 -11.60 -3.58 17.27
CA ALA A 243 -11.77 -2.22 17.74
C ALA A 243 -12.55 -2.21 19.05
N LEU A 244 -12.02 -1.51 20.04
CA LEU A 244 -12.70 -1.19 21.28
C LEU A 244 -13.02 0.29 21.28
N THR A 245 -14.31 0.63 21.48
CA THR A 245 -14.78 2.01 21.44
C THR A 245 -15.54 2.36 22.72
N LYS A 246 -15.47 3.63 23.12
CA LYS A 246 -16.23 4.19 24.23
C LYS A 246 -16.84 5.52 23.83
N GLY A 247 -18.07 5.79 24.26
CA GLY A 247 -18.80 7.01 23.91
C GLY A 247 -19.22 7.08 22.43
N ASP A 248 -19.81 8.20 22.07
CA ASP A 248 -20.32 8.48 20.72
C ASP A 248 -19.65 9.74 20.15
N TRP A 249 -19.61 9.86 18.83
CA TRP A 249 -19.04 11.01 18.11
C TRP A 249 -19.78 11.27 16.79
N ASN A 250 -19.63 12.50 16.31
CA ASN A 250 -20.10 12.90 14.99
C ASN A 250 -19.00 12.73 13.94
N SER A 251 -19.36 12.56 12.67
CA SER A 251 -18.42 12.29 11.56
C SER A 251 -17.32 13.35 11.36
N ASN A 252 -17.55 14.60 11.80
CA ASN A 252 -16.57 15.69 11.67
C ASN A 252 -15.76 15.93 12.96
N GLU A 253 -15.98 15.12 13.98
CA GLU A 253 -15.34 15.27 15.28
C GLU A 253 -14.01 14.51 15.32
N ALA A 254 -12.98 15.16 15.89
CA ALA A 254 -11.70 14.50 16.10
C ALA A 254 -11.78 13.54 17.30
N VAL A 255 -11.58 12.25 17.02
CA VAL A 255 -11.71 11.18 18.01
C VAL A 255 -10.35 10.76 18.54
N LEU A 256 -10.25 10.64 19.87
CA LEU A 256 -9.06 10.12 20.53
C LEU A 256 -8.86 8.66 20.13
N THR A 257 -7.78 8.38 19.38
CA THR A 257 -7.59 7.09 18.72
C THR A 257 -6.21 6.51 18.99
N ARG A 258 -6.17 5.26 19.41
CA ARG A 258 -4.95 4.48 19.51
C ARG A 258 -4.97 3.33 18.50
N ILE A 259 -3.92 3.23 17.67
CA ILE A 259 -3.75 2.10 16.75
C ILE A 259 -2.55 1.27 17.23
N ASN A 260 -2.81 0.04 17.65
CA ASN A 260 -1.81 -0.94 18.03
C ASN A 260 -1.65 -1.95 16.90
N SER A 261 -0.47 -2.00 16.30
CA SER A 261 -0.09 -3.09 15.42
C SER A 261 0.43 -4.24 16.29
N MET A 262 -0.29 -5.35 16.31
CA MET A 262 0.10 -6.55 17.04
C MET A 262 0.85 -7.47 16.09
N LEU A 263 2.14 -7.66 16.33
CA LEU A 263 2.90 -8.76 15.74
C LEU A 263 2.83 -9.88 16.79
N GLY A 264 2.19 -11.00 16.47
CA GLY A 264 1.91 -12.08 17.43
C GLY A 264 3.11 -12.56 18.25
N ASN A 265 4.32 -12.36 17.75
CA ASN A 265 5.57 -12.70 18.43
C ASN A 265 6.15 -11.55 19.28
N ASN A 266 5.70 -10.30 19.10
CA ASN A 266 6.12 -9.19 19.97
C ASN A 266 5.45 -9.28 21.34
N ASP A 267 4.23 -9.83 21.40
CA ASP A 267 3.46 -9.94 22.63
C ASP A 267 4.12 -10.85 23.66
N ILE A 268 4.83 -11.91 23.22
CA ILE A 268 5.52 -12.84 24.15
C ILE A 268 6.73 -12.15 24.80
N LEU A 269 7.60 -11.50 24.01
CA LEU A 269 8.79 -10.84 24.54
C LEU A 269 8.44 -9.57 25.32
N ASP A 270 7.42 -8.82 24.87
CA ASP A 270 6.91 -7.65 25.57
C ASP A 270 6.16 -8.06 26.86
N ALA A 271 5.42 -9.18 26.84
CA ALA A 271 4.80 -9.75 28.05
C ALA A 271 5.84 -10.22 29.07
N LEU A 272 6.91 -10.87 28.63
CA LEU A 272 8.03 -11.28 29.47
C LEU A 272 8.81 -10.08 30.05
N SER A 273 8.82 -8.95 29.35
CA SER A 273 9.44 -7.69 29.80
C SER A 273 8.53 -6.81 30.66
N GLY A 274 7.25 -7.17 30.80
CA GLY A 274 6.25 -6.42 31.60
C GLY A 274 5.83 -5.06 31.03
N LYS A 275 6.19 -4.73 29.78
CA LYS A 275 5.99 -3.39 29.19
C LYS A 275 4.71 -3.21 28.37
N LEU A 276 4.17 -4.28 27.81
CA LEU A 276 2.97 -4.20 26.98
C LEU A 276 1.78 -3.64 27.79
N ASP A 277 1.64 -4.09 29.03
CA ASP A 277 0.53 -3.71 29.91
C ASP A 277 0.49 -2.22 30.24
N ILE A 278 1.64 -1.57 30.44
CA ILE A 278 1.70 -0.16 30.84
C ILE A 278 1.21 0.79 29.75
N ARG A 279 1.57 0.53 28.48
CA ARG A 279 1.18 1.39 27.35
C ARG A 279 -0.29 1.23 26.98
N ILE A 280 -0.78 -0.01 27.03
CA ILE A 280 -2.20 -0.28 26.76
C ILE A 280 -3.04 0.31 27.89
N GLU A 281 -2.65 0.13 29.13
CA GLU A 281 -3.33 0.69 30.31
C GLU A 281 -3.41 2.22 30.23
N ALA A 282 -2.31 2.89 29.88
CA ALA A 282 -2.30 4.35 29.72
C ALA A 282 -3.25 4.84 28.62
N ALA A 283 -3.34 4.10 27.50
CA ALA A 283 -4.29 4.44 26.43
C ALA A 283 -5.75 4.27 26.87
N PHE A 284 -6.08 3.19 27.60
CA PHE A 284 -7.42 2.99 28.16
C PHE A 284 -7.79 4.09 29.18
N ASN A 285 -6.85 4.46 30.05
CA ASN A 285 -7.05 5.52 31.03
C ASN A 285 -7.32 6.86 30.35
N LYS A 286 -6.55 7.19 29.30
CA LYS A 286 -6.77 8.42 28.52
C LYS A 286 -8.15 8.48 27.89
N ILE A 287 -8.61 7.37 27.29
CA ILE A 287 -9.96 7.29 26.72
C ILE A 287 -11.04 7.37 27.79
N ASN A 288 -10.79 6.79 28.97
CA ASN A 288 -11.72 6.88 30.10
C ASN A 288 -11.82 8.31 30.64
N GLU A 289 -10.69 9.04 30.74
CA GLU A 289 -10.66 10.45 31.12
C GLU A 289 -11.44 11.34 30.14
N GLU A 290 -11.25 11.11 28.80
CA GLU A 290 -11.96 11.84 27.75
C GLU A 290 -13.45 11.45 27.67
N GLY A 291 -13.81 10.25 28.15
CA GLY A 291 -15.15 9.69 28.08
C GLY A 291 -15.53 9.12 26.70
N LYS A 292 -14.68 9.32 25.66
CA LYS A 292 -14.89 8.82 24.31
C LYS A 292 -13.56 8.57 23.60
N GLY A 293 -13.55 7.57 22.71
CA GLY A 293 -12.38 7.22 21.91
C GLY A 293 -12.37 5.78 21.40
N ALA A 294 -11.34 5.46 20.63
CA ALA A 294 -11.18 4.16 19.98
C ALA A 294 -9.77 3.59 20.18
N ILE A 295 -9.69 2.28 20.44
CA ILE A 295 -8.45 1.51 20.42
C ILE A 295 -8.58 0.42 19.38
N LEU A 296 -7.70 0.44 18.37
CA LEU A 296 -7.64 -0.57 17.33
C LEU A 296 -6.47 -1.52 17.59
N PHE A 297 -6.73 -2.81 17.51
CA PHE A 297 -5.75 -3.88 17.54
C PHE A 297 -5.69 -4.51 16.14
N ILE A 298 -4.65 -4.16 15.39
CA ILE A 298 -4.43 -4.63 14.03
C ILE A 298 -3.46 -5.79 14.08
N ASN A 299 -3.95 -7.01 13.84
CA ASN A 299 -3.10 -8.18 13.70
C ASN A 299 -2.33 -8.09 12.38
N GLN A 300 -1.02 -8.38 12.44
CA GLN A 300 -0.17 -8.45 11.25
C GLN A 300 0.25 -9.90 11.01
N GLU A 301 0.45 -10.27 9.74
CA GLU A 301 0.98 -11.59 9.40
C GLU A 301 2.35 -11.80 10.04
N GLU A 302 2.53 -12.96 10.67
CA GLU A 302 3.81 -13.36 11.22
C GLU A 302 4.85 -13.56 10.10
N VAL A 303 5.88 -12.73 10.12
CA VAL A 303 7.13 -13.10 9.45
C VAL A 303 7.91 -13.94 10.49
N SER A 304 7.81 -15.26 10.38
CA SER A 304 8.47 -16.21 11.30
C SER A 304 9.99 -15.96 11.46
N SER A 305 10.62 -15.36 10.45
CA SER A 305 12.02 -14.90 10.50
C SER A 305 12.25 -13.76 11.51
N SER A 306 11.23 -13.02 11.90
CA SER A 306 11.40 -11.85 12.78
C SER A 306 11.65 -12.22 14.23
N LEU A 307 11.00 -13.26 14.76
CA LEU A 307 11.22 -13.72 16.13
C LEU A 307 12.60 -14.35 16.29
N LEU A 308 13.01 -15.23 15.37
CA LEU A 308 14.33 -15.86 15.39
C LEU A 308 15.45 -14.82 15.31
N LYS A 309 15.29 -13.77 14.51
CA LYS A 309 16.24 -12.68 14.40
C LYS A 309 16.34 -11.86 15.70
N ARG A 310 15.21 -11.59 16.36
CA ARG A 310 15.20 -10.95 17.68
C ARG A 310 15.85 -11.83 18.76
N LEU A 311 15.55 -13.13 18.75
CA LEU A 311 16.18 -14.09 19.66
C LEU A 311 17.70 -14.20 19.44
N SER A 312 18.19 -14.10 18.21
CA SER A 312 19.63 -14.02 17.90
C SER A 312 20.26 -12.79 18.54
N ILE A 313 19.64 -11.61 18.41
CA ILE A 313 20.12 -10.37 19.01
C ILE A 313 20.14 -10.47 20.55
N VAL A 314 19.08 -11.02 21.16
CA VAL A 314 19.03 -11.26 22.62
C VAL A 314 20.14 -12.21 23.05
N LYS A 315 20.42 -13.25 22.27
CA LYS A 315 21.52 -14.20 22.53
C LYS A 315 22.89 -13.53 22.41
N GLU A 316 23.09 -12.67 21.41
CA GLU A 316 24.34 -11.90 21.20
C GLU A 316 24.56 -10.86 22.32
N ASN A 317 23.50 -10.41 22.99
CA ASN A 317 23.52 -9.49 24.15
C ASN A 317 23.47 -10.22 25.49
N ASP A 318 24.09 -11.39 25.60
CA ASP A 318 24.19 -12.18 26.87
C ASP A 318 22.83 -12.47 27.52
N GLY A 319 21.77 -12.66 26.72
CA GLY A 319 20.43 -12.96 27.24
C GLY A 319 19.72 -11.76 27.86
N LYS A 320 20.29 -10.56 27.79
CA LYS A 320 19.61 -9.34 28.24
C LYS A 320 18.58 -8.89 27.24
N LEU A 321 17.33 -8.88 27.66
CA LEU A 321 16.23 -8.22 26.95
C LEU A 321 16.43 -6.71 27.08
N ASP A 322 17.29 -6.12 26.24
CA ASP A 322 17.49 -4.69 26.23
C ASP A 322 16.33 -3.98 25.54
N LEU A 323 16.00 -2.81 26.07
CA LEU A 323 14.87 -1.99 25.68
C LEU A 323 15.00 -1.36 24.28
N ASP A 324 16.24 -1.29 23.80
CA ASP A 324 16.65 -0.71 22.53
C ASP A 324 16.94 -1.75 21.45
N THR A 325 16.57 -3.03 21.69
CA THR A 325 16.62 -4.02 20.62
C THR A 325 15.83 -3.46 19.44
N PRO A 326 16.43 -3.27 18.24
CA PRO A 326 15.75 -2.64 17.13
C PRO A 326 14.40 -3.33 16.93
N LYS A 327 13.32 -2.59 17.13
CA LYS A 327 12.00 -3.06 16.69
C LYS A 327 12.17 -3.26 15.21
N LEU A 328 12.16 -4.52 14.77
CA LEU A 328 12.07 -4.80 13.36
C LEU A 328 10.93 -3.92 12.87
N THR A 329 11.26 -3.02 11.97
CA THR A 329 10.27 -2.15 11.34
C THR A 329 9.20 -3.09 10.85
N ALA A 330 8.04 -3.08 11.51
CA ALA A 330 6.87 -3.75 11.00
C ALA A 330 6.78 -3.31 9.55
N ASP A 331 6.66 -4.28 8.64
CA ASP A 331 6.32 -4.03 7.25
C ASP A 331 5.29 -2.92 7.27
N GLN A 332 5.56 -1.80 6.60
CA GLN A 332 4.88 -0.50 6.77
C GLN A 332 3.46 -0.69 7.24
N LYS A 333 3.18 -0.25 8.46
CA LYS A 333 1.94 -0.47 9.20
C LYS A 333 0.79 -0.55 8.23
N ASP A 334 0.02 -1.62 8.29
CA ASP A 334 -1.09 -1.86 7.37
C ASP A 334 -2.18 -0.80 7.60
N TYR A 335 -1.87 0.42 7.14
CA TYR A 335 -2.73 1.58 7.33
C TYR A 335 -4.08 1.38 6.67
N GLY A 336 -4.13 0.63 5.56
CA GLY A 336 -5.34 0.38 4.82
C GLY A 336 -6.41 -0.36 5.61
N ILE A 337 -6.03 -1.38 6.39
CA ILE A 337 -6.98 -2.11 7.25
C ILE A 337 -7.44 -1.21 8.41
N GLY A 338 -6.50 -0.51 9.05
CA GLY A 338 -6.83 0.45 10.12
C GLY A 338 -7.76 1.56 9.62
N ALA A 339 -7.51 2.10 8.43
CA ALA A 339 -8.34 3.13 7.80
C ALA A 339 -9.76 2.65 7.52
N GLN A 340 -9.94 1.44 6.99
CA GLN A 340 -11.27 0.88 6.75
C GLN A 340 -12.04 0.62 8.05
N ILE A 341 -11.36 0.17 9.10
CA ILE A 341 -11.98 0.03 10.43
C ILE A 341 -12.40 1.40 10.97
N LEU A 342 -11.56 2.43 10.87
CA LEU A 342 -11.90 3.79 11.29
C LEU A 342 -13.07 4.35 10.49
N HIS A 343 -13.13 4.09 9.19
CA HIS A 343 -14.24 4.47 8.33
C HIS A 343 -15.56 3.78 8.75
N ASP A 344 -15.55 2.46 9.04
CA ASP A 344 -16.72 1.75 9.57
C ASP A 344 -17.17 2.28 10.94
N LEU A 345 -16.23 2.81 11.73
CA LEU A 345 -16.50 3.49 13.01
C LEU A 345 -16.95 4.96 12.85
N ASN A 346 -17.07 5.45 11.60
CA ASN A 346 -17.40 6.85 11.29
C ASN A 346 -16.36 7.85 11.87
N ILE A 347 -15.08 7.49 11.85
CA ILE A 347 -13.95 8.31 12.29
C ILE A 347 -13.15 8.75 11.06
N SER A 348 -13.17 10.04 10.73
CA SER A 348 -12.35 10.65 9.67
C SER A 348 -11.25 11.55 10.23
N LYS A 349 -11.44 12.10 11.44
CA LYS A 349 -10.47 12.95 12.13
C LYS A 349 -10.02 12.30 13.41
N ILE A 350 -8.72 12.26 13.63
CA ILE A 350 -8.12 11.57 14.78
C ILE A 350 -7.20 12.47 15.60
N LYS A 351 -7.34 12.41 16.92
CA LYS A 351 -6.31 12.78 17.88
C LYS A 351 -5.55 11.52 18.23
N LEU A 352 -4.33 11.40 17.68
CA LEU A 352 -3.61 10.14 17.73
C LEU A 352 -2.85 9.96 19.04
N LEU A 353 -3.21 8.96 19.83
CA LEU A 353 -2.46 8.54 21.01
C LEU A 353 -1.15 7.85 20.60
N THR A 354 0.00 8.49 20.85
CA THR A 354 1.32 7.96 20.50
C THR A 354 2.43 8.56 21.35
N ASN A 355 3.39 7.73 21.76
CA ASN A 355 4.65 8.15 22.40
C ASN A 355 5.83 8.12 21.42
N SER A 356 5.58 7.77 20.14
CA SER A 356 6.59 7.89 19.09
C SER A 356 6.77 9.36 18.70
N GLU A 357 7.97 9.74 18.26
CA GLU A 357 8.20 11.03 17.65
C GLU A 357 7.17 11.32 16.54
N LYS A 358 6.83 12.60 16.37
CA LYS A 358 5.90 13.07 15.33
C LYS A 358 6.49 12.79 13.94
N THR A 359 6.52 11.54 13.55
CA THR A 359 6.83 11.17 12.16
C THR A 359 5.59 11.39 11.30
N LYS A 360 5.72 12.23 10.28
CA LYS A 360 4.68 12.43 9.27
C LYS A 360 4.32 11.04 8.71
N ARG A 361 3.08 10.63 8.91
CA ARG A 361 2.62 9.31 8.45
C ARG A 361 2.18 9.44 7.01
N VAL A 362 3.06 9.03 6.14
CA VAL A 362 2.90 9.07 4.69
C VAL A 362 1.67 8.25 4.27
N GLY A 363 0.82 8.82 3.41
CA GLY A 363 -0.28 8.09 2.75
C GLY A 363 -1.59 7.97 3.55
N MET A 364 -1.76 8.63 4.71
CA MET A 364 -3.05 8.61 5.42
C MET A 364 -4.10 9.50 4.74
N THR A 365 -3.67 10.58 4.10
CA THR A 365 -4.54 11.47 3.32
C THR A 365 -5.27 10.69 2.23
N GLY A 366 -4.59 9.74 1.56
CA GLY A 366 -5.18 8.87 0.57
C GLY A 366 -6.36 8.00 1.07
N TYR A 367 -6.50 7.83 2.39
CA TYR A 367 -7.65 7.14 3.00
C TYR A 367 -8.71 8.09 3.57
N ASN A 368 -8.63 9.39 3.26
CA ASN A 368 -9.51 10.43 3.83
C ASN A 368 -9.48 10.46 5.37
N LEU A 369 -8.30 10.28 5.95
CA LEU A 369 -8.05 10.35 7.38
C LEU A 369 -7.14 11.54 7.70
N GLU A 370 -7.60 12.41 8.58
CA GLU A 370 -6.87 13.58 9.05
C GLU A 370 -6.38 13.36 10.49
N ILE A 371 -5.07 13.55 10.75
CA ILE A 371 -4.54 13.60 12.11
C ILE A 371 -4.51 15.07 12.55
N GLU A 372 -5.48 15.47 13.38
CA GLU A 372 -5.54 16.82 13.91
C GLU A 372 -4.49 17.08 15.00
N ASP A 373 -4.23 16.08 15.85
CA ASP A 373 -3.29 16.22 16.95
C ASP A 373 -2.62 14.90 17.36
N TYR A 374 -1.49 15.01 18.02
CA TYR A 374 -0.71 13.90 18.60
C TYR A 374 -0.71 14.03 20.11
N ILE A 375 -1.35 13.10 20.79
CA ILE A 375 -1.48 13.08 22.25
C ILE A 375 -0.51 12.06 22.83
N GLN A 376 0.38 12.52 23.72
CA GLN A 376 1.27 11.65 24.50
C GLN A 376 0.56 11.07 25.73
N TYR A 377 0.99 9.90 26.18
CA TYR A 377 0.39 9.19 27.31
C TYR A 377 1.38 8.32 28.06
#